data_c35e4b917fbc49497f3ec7281c224ea6
#
_entry.id   c35e4b917fbc49497f3ec7281c224ea6
#
_cell.length_a   1.000
_cell.length_b   1.000
_cell.length_c   1.000
_cell.angle_alpha   90.00
_cell.angle_beta   90.00
_cell.angle_gamma   90.00
#
_symmetry.space_group_name_H-M   'P 1'
#
loop_
_entity.id
_entity.type
_entity.pdbx_description
1 polymer ?
#
loop_
_entity_poly.entity_id
_entity_poly.type
_entity_poly.pdbx_seq_one_letter_code
_entity_poly.pdbx_strand_id
1 'polypeptide(L)'
;IYDRLVGSEMCIRDRPYWVHRGKKKQLIVPYTLDNNDMRFATNQGFNTGDHFYNYLKDSFDTLYEEGKTSPKMMSVGLHCRLIGRPGRIQSLKKFLDYVLKFKDVWICKRIDIAKHWIKNYS
;
A
#
# COMPACT_ATOMS: atom_id res chain seq x y z
N ILE A 1 14.84 15.79 6.75
CA ILE A 1 14.30 14.82 5.78
C ILE A 1 14.26 13.41 6.37
N TYR A 2 15.38 12.99 6.92
CA TYR A 2 15.48 11.64 7.50
C TYR A 2 14.49 11.45 8.66
N ASP A 3 14.38 12.44 9.53
CA ASP A 3 13.47 12.36 10.68
C ASP A 3 12.03 12.20 10.25
N ARG A 4 11.63 12.91 9.21
CA ARG A 4 10.27 12.78 8.69
C ARG A 4 10.04 11.41 8.05
N LEU A 5 11.03 10.88 7.37
CA LEU A 5 10.93 9.55 6.78
C LEU A 5 10.81 8.47 7.85
N VAL A 6 11.54 8.63 8.95
CA VAL A 6 11.46 7.68 10.06
C VAL A 6 10.12 7.80 10.78
N GLY A 7 9.64 9.01 10.98
CA GLY A 7 8.38 9.24 11.69
C GLY A 7 7.18 8.75 10.91
N SER A 8 6.47 9.68 10.27
CA SER A 8 5.23 9.36 9.59
C SER A 8 5.43 8.88 8.15
N GLU A 9 6.31 9.54 7.40
CA GLU A 9 6.45 9.24 5.97
C GLU A 9 7.05 7.87 5.71
N MET A 10 8.04 7.47 6.49
CA MET A 10 8.68 6.18 6.31
C MET A 10 7.78 5.03 6.75
N CYS A 11 7.04 5.20 7.83
CA CYS A 11 6.19 4.17 8.39
C CYS A 11 4.89 4.03 7.64
N ILE A 12 4.29 5.13 7.22
CA ILE A 12 2.96 5.16 6.62
C ILE A 12 3.05 4.99 5.10
N ARG A 13 3.83 5.82 4.43
CA ARG A 13 4.03 5.77 2.99
C ARG A 13 2.72 5.67 2.21
N ASP A 14 1.77 6.53 2.56
CA ASP A 14 0.41 6.45 2.08
C ASP A 14 0.10 7.38 0.90
N ARG A 15 1.13 7.99 0.31
CA ARG A 15 0.97 8.86 -0.87
C ARG A 15 2.30 9.04 -1.59
N PRO A 16 2.27 9.35 -2.90
CA PRO A 16 3.46 9.74 -3.63
C PRO A 16 4.05 11.05 -3.09
N TYR A 17 5.33 11.25 -3.33
CA TYR A 17 6.01 12.50 -2.94
C TYR A 17 7.18 12.79 -3.87
N TRP A 18 7.61 14.07 -3.87
CA TRP A 18 8.69 14.53 -4.70
C TRP A 18 10.01 14.60 -3.92
N VAL A 19 11.07 14.16 -4.56
CA VAL A 19 12.45 14.31 -4.05
C VAL A 19 13.19 15.24 -5.00
N HIS A 20 13.81 16.29 -4.46
CA HIS A 20 14.53 17.27 -5.24
C HIS A 20 16.02 17.01 -5.16
N ARG A 21 16.69 17.04 -6.32
CA ARG A 21 18.15 16.96 -6.43
C ARG A 21 18.63 18.07 -7.36
N GLY A 22 19.06 19.20 -6.77
CA GLY A 22 19.43 20.38 -7.53
C GLY A 22 18.25 20.90 -8.33
N LYS A 23 18.41 21.02 -9.64
CA LYS A 23 17.35 21.49 -10.55
C LYS A 23 16.40 20.37 -10.97
N LYS A 24 16.72 19.12 -10.63
CA LYS A 24 15.91 17.97 -11.01
C LYS A 24 15.03 17.54 -9.84
N LYS A 25 13.83 17.04 -10.16
CA LYS A 25 12.97 16.42 -9.16
C LYS A 25 12.52 15.04 -9.65
N GLN A 26 12.37 14.13 -8.71
CA GLN A 26 11.96 12.77 -9.00
C GLN A 26 10.73 12.43 -8.16
N LEU A 27 9.74 11.84 -8.80
CA LEU A 27 8.55 11.36 -8.11
C LEU A 27 8.81 9.98 -7.51
N ILE A 28 8.48 9.83 -6.24
CA ILE A 28 8.54 8.54 -5.56
C ILE A 28 7.11 8.07 -5.31
N VAL A 29 6.79 6.89 -5.83
CA VAL A 29 5.56 6.18 -5.51
C VAL A 29 5.95 5.10 -4.50
N PRO A 30 5.64 5.29 -3.22
CA PRO A 30 6.21 4.44 -2.17
C PRO A 30 5.65 3.02 -2.19
N TYR A 31 6.44 2.15 -1.59
CA TYR A 31 6.14 0.74 -1.46
C TYR A 31 6.80 0.28 -0.15
N THR A 32 6.10 -0.50 0.62
CA THR A 32 6.57 -0.88 1.96
C THR A 32 6.45 -2.38 2.18
N LEU A 33 7.10 -2.85 3.25
CA LEU A 33 6.94 -4.22 3.72
C LEU A 33 5.64 -4.40 4.51
N ASP A 34 4.99 -3.33 4.91
CA ASP A 34 3.85 -3.38 5.81
C ASP A 34 2.69 -4.22 5.27
N ASN A 35 2.19 -3.90 4.09
CA ASN A 35 1.12 -4.65 3.43
C ASN A 35 1.70 -5.57 2.37
N ASN A 36 2.59 -6.45 2.79
CA ASN A 36 3.39 -7.26 1.88
C ASN A 36 3.35 -8.73 2.33
N ASP A 37 3.15 -9.63 1.38
CA ASP A 37 3.11 -11.07 1.69
C ASP A 37 4.45 -11.62 2.16
N MET A 38 5.54 -10.88 2.01
CA MET A 38 6.84 -11.26 2.57
C MET A 38 6.76 -11.45 4.08
N ARG A 39 5.80 -10.83 4.75
CA ARG A 39 5.61 -10.98 6.19
C ARG A 39 5.15 -12.38 6.59
N PHE A 40 4.75 -13.24 5.65
CA PHE A 40 4.59 -14.66 5.94
C PHE A 40 5.93 -15.33 6.28
N ALA A 41 7.03 -14.77 5.79
CA ALA A 41 8.37 -15.33 5.96
C ALA A 41 9.21 -14.59 7.00
N THR A 42 8.65 -13.60 7.69
CA THR A 42 9.37 -12.81 8.70
C THR A 42 8.88 -13.13 10.10
N ASN A 43 9.75 -12.85 11.10
CA ASN A 43 9.35 -12.94 12.50
C ASN A 43 8.26 -11.90 12.79
N GLN A 44 7.31 -12.27 13.66
CA GLN A 44 6.18 -11.40 14.01
C GLN A 44 5.34 -10.97 12.79
N GLY A 45 5.41 -11.77 11.73
CA GLY A 45 4.61 -11.53 10.53
C GLY A 45 3.32 -12.35 10.55
N PHE A 46 2.86 -12.71 9.35
CA PHE A 46 1.61 -13.46 9.20
C PHE A 46 1.86 -14.96 9.35
N ASN A 47 1.07 -15.62 10.17
CA ASN A 47 1.11 -17.09 10.32
C ASN A 47 0.02 -17.78 9.51
N THR A 48 -1.11 -17.13 9.31
CA THR A 48 -2.26 -17.69 8.57
C THR A 48 -2.74 -16.70 7.52
N GLY A 49 -3.56 -17.21 6.57
CA GLY A 49 -4.22 -16.34 5.61
C GLY A 49 -5.11 -15.29 6.27
N ASP A 50 -5.78 -15.66 7.36
CA ASP A 50 -6.63 -14.72 8.09
C ASP A 50 -5.85 -13.55 8.69
N HIS A 51 -4.63 -13.79 9.16
CA HIS A 51 -3.75 -12.70 9.63
C HIS A 51 -3.49 -11.70 8.50
N PHE A 52 -3.18 -12.19 7.33
CA PHE A 52 -2.93 -11.36 6.16
C PHE A 52 -4.17 -10.56 5.77
N TYR A 53 -5.31 -11.23 5.65
CA TYR A 53 -6.57 -10.58 5.31
C TYR A 53 -6.96 -9.50 6.33
N ASN A 54 -6.92 -9.84 7.62
CA ASN A 54 -7.30 -8.90 8.67
C ASN A 54 -6.40 -7.68 8.70
N TYR A 55 -5.10 -7.89 8.52
CA TYR A 55 -4.15 -6.77 8.50
C TYR A 55 -4.39 -5.85 7.32
N LEU A 56 -4.58 -6.42 6.13
CA LEU A 56 -4.86 -5.62 4.92
C LEU A 56 -6.19 -4.89 5.06
N LYS A 57 -7.20 -5.56 5.60
CA LYS A 57 -8.52 -4.96 5.80
C LYS A 57 -8.45 -3.77 6.75
N ASP A 58 -7.78 -3.93 7.88
CA ASP A 58 -7.66 -2.86 8.87
C ASP A 58 -6.84 -1.68 8.31
N SER A 59 -5.77 -1.97 7.57
CA SER A 59 -5.00 -0.93 6.89
C SER A 59 -5.86 -0.17 5.88
N PHE A 60 -6.63 -0.90 5.09
CA PHE A 60 -7.53 -0.30 4.11
C PHE A 60 -8.59 0.56 4.79
N ASP A 61 -9.24 0.05 5.84
CA ASP A 61 -10.28 0.79 6.55
C ASP A 61 -9.75 2.11 7.11
N THR A 62 -8.55 2.08 7.69
CA THR A 62 -7.90 3.29 8.23
C THR A 62 -7.63 4.30 7.12
N LEU A 63 -7.01 3.85 6.03
CA LEU A 63 -6.68 4.75 4.93
C LEU A 63 -7.92 5.26 4.20
N TYR A 64 -8.96 4.44 4.10
CA TYR A 64 -10.22 4.86 3.49
C TYR A 64 -10.88 5.98 4.31
N GLU A 65 -10.89 5.84 5.63
CA GLU A 65 -11.44 6.86 6.51
C GLU A 65 -10.64 8.16 6.43
N GLU A 66 -9.31 8.05 6.47
CA GLU A 66 -8.43 9.22 6.32
C GLU A 66 -8.54 9.84 4.92
N GLY A 67 -8.84 9.04 3.92
CA GLY A 67 -8.99 9.48 2.54
C GLY A 67 -10.13 10.46 2.31
N LYS A 68 -11.07 10.55 3.25
CA LYS A 68 -12.18 11.52 3.17
C LYS A 68 -11.69 12.96 3.27
N THR A 69 -10.55 13.18 3.89
CA THR A 69 -9.98 14.52 4.06
C THR A 69 -8.71 14.75 3.25
N SER A 70 -7.99 13.69 2.90
CA SER A 70 -6.73 13.79 2.17
C SER A 70 -6.53 12.49 1.37
N PRO A 71 -6.19 12.57 0.08
CA PRO A 71 -6.03 11.35 -0.73
C PRO A 71 -4.96 10.43 -0.15
N LYS A 72 -5.26 9.15 -0.13
CA LYS A 72 -4.37 8.12 0.40
C LYS A 72 -4.12 7.05 -0.65
N MET A 73 -2.99 6.38 -0.51
CA MET A 73 -2.57 5.29 -1.37
C MET A 73 -2.19 4.09 -0.52
N MET A 74 -2.58 2.92 -0.97
CA MET A 74 -2.18 1.66 -0.35
C MET A 74 -1.51 0.79 -1.40
N SER A 75 -0.37 0.23 -1.05
CA SER A 75 0.36 -0.69 -1.93
C SER A 75 0.43 -2.05 -1.25
N VAL A 76 -0.02 -3.09 -1.96
CA VAL A 76 0.04 -4.47 -1.45
C VAL A 76 1.09 -5.22 -2.27
N GLY A 77 2.17 -5.62 -1.60
CA GLY A 77 3.24 -6.37 -2.24
C GLY A 77 2.95 -7.86 -2.24
N LEU A 78 3.11 -8.50 -3.39
CA LEU A 78 2.77 -9.90 -3.58
C LEU A 78 3.91 -10.66 -4.24
N HIS A 79 4.16 -11.88 -3.77
CA HIS A 79 5.13 -12.81 -4.35
C HIS A 79 4.43 -14.13 -4.62
N CYS A 80 4.58 -14.67 -5.81
CA CYS A 80 3.89 -15.90 -6.21
C CYS A 80 4.14 -17.05 -5.23
N ARG A 81 5.37 -17.18 -4.74
CA ARG A 81 5.76 -18.27 -3.84
C ARG A 81 5.19 -18.13 -2.44
N LEU A 82 4.70 -16.95 -2.07
CA LEU A 82 4.17 -16.68 -0.73
C LEU A 82 2.64 -16.69 -0.75
N ILE A 83 2.04 -15.71 -1.40
CA ILE A 83 0.58 -15.60 -1.41
C ILE A 83 -0.08 -16.58 -2.39
N GLY A 84 0.65 -17.08 -3.37
CA GLY A 84 0.12 -18.01 -4.36
C GLY A 84 -0.14 -19.42 -3.84
N ARG A 85 0.17 -19.71 -2.58
CA ARG A 85 -0.12 -21.00 -1.97
C ARG A 85 -1.62 -21.20 -1.80
N PRO A 86 -2.15 -22.42 -2.04
CA PRO A 86 -3.61 -22.65 -1.95
C PRO A 86 -4.22 -22.21 -0.62
N GLY A 87 -3.51 -22.43 0.47
CA GLY A 87 -4.00 -22.04 1.79
C GLY A 87 -3.94 -20.55 2.10
N ARG A 88 -3.32 -19.75 1.23
CA ARG A 88 -3.16 -18.30 1.43
C ARG A 88 -3.92 -17.48 0.40
N ILE A 89 -4.06 -17.98 -0.83
CA ILE A 89 -4.64 -17.19 -1.93
C ILE A 89 -6.08 -16.76 -1.66
N GLN A 90 -6.82 -17.53 -0.87
CA GLN A 90 -8.19 -17.17 -0.51
C GLN A 90 -8.26 -15.86 0.27
N SER A 91 -7.24 -15.56 1.06
CA SER A 91 -7.16 -14.30 1.81
C SER A 91 -7.06 -13.10 0.88
N LEU A 92 -6.28 -13.22 -0.18
CA LEU A 92 -6.17 -12.17 -1.19
C LEU A 92 -7.50 -11.97 -1.90
N LYS A 93 -8.18 -13.06 -2.26
CA LYS A 93 -9.50 -13.00 -2.90
C LYS A 93 -10.52 -12.31 -1.99
N LYS A 94 -10.54 -12.67 -0.71
CA LYS A 94 -11.42 -12.02 0.26
C LYS A 94 -11.15 -10.52 0.36
N PHE A 95 -9.88 -10.14 0.39
CA PHE A 95 -9.51 -8.73 0.47
C PHE A 95 -9.96 -7.96 -0.76
N LEU A 96 -9.73 -8.50 -1.95
CA LEU A 96 -10.16 -7.86 -3.20
C LEU A 96 -11.68 -7.72 -3.25
N ASP A 97 -12.42 -8.75 -2.86
CA ASP A 97 -13.87 -8.70 -2.80
C ASP A 97 -14.35 -7.64 -1.82
N TYR A 98 -13.67 -7.52 -0.69
CA TYR A 98 -13.99 -6.51 0.32
C TYR A 98 -13.79 -5.10 -0.23
N VAL A 99 -12.63 -4.84 -0.84
CA VAL A 99 -12.28 -3.52 -1.36
C VAL A 99 -13.23 -3.08 -2.48
N LEU A 100 -13.66 -4.01 -3.33
CA LEU A 100 -14.55 -3.70 -4.45
C LEU A 100 -15.95 -3.25 -4.01
N LYS A 101 -16.31 -3.45 -2.75
CA LYS A 101 -17.59 -2.97 -2.22
C LYS A 101 -17.62 -1.48 -1.91
N PHE A 102 -16.46 -0.84 -1.87
CA PHE A 102 -16.34 0.57 -1.52
C PHE A 102 -16.33 1.44 -2.75
N LYS A 103 -16.96 2.59 -2.67
CA LYS A 103 -16.88 3.62 -3.70
C LYS A 103 -15.65 4.50 -3.47
N ASP A 104 -15.26 5.25 -4.49
CA ASP A 104 -14.12 6.17 -4.42
C ASP A 104 -12.79 5.46 -4.16
N VAL A 105 -12.69 4.20 -4.59
CA VAL A 105 -11.47 3.41 -4.56
C VAL A 105 -11.03 3.14 -5.99
N TRP A 106 -9.79 3.49 -6.28
CA TRP A 106 -9.21 3.31 -7.61
C TRP A 106 -8.13 2.22 -7.53
N ILE A 107 -8.42 1.08 -8.12
CA ILE A 107 -7.47 -0.03 -8.21
C ILE A 107 -6.75 0.09 -9.55
N CYS A 108 -5.45 0.35 -9.52
CA CYS A 108 -4.70 0.67 -10.72
C CYS A 108 -3.24 0.26 -10.59
N LYS A 109 -2.50 0.44 -11.67
CA LYS A 109 -1.06 0.23 -11.69
C LYS A 109 -0.34 1.42 -11.07
N ARG A 110 0.87 1.19 -10.57
CA ARG A 110 1.68 2.27 -9.99
C ARG A 110 1.97 3.38 -10.98
N ILE A 111 2.16 3.04 -12.25
CA ILE A 111 2.39 4.05 -13.29
C ILE A 111 1.19 4.99 -13.45
N ASP A 112 -0.02 4.47 -13.29
CA ASP A 112 -1.23 5.28 -13.38
C ASP A 112 -1.30 6.29 -12.23
N ILE A 113 -0.90 5.85 -11.03
CA ILE A 113 -0.79 6.75 -9.87
C ILE A 113 0.26 7.83 -10.11
N ALA A 114 1.41 7.45 -10.66
CA ALA A 114 2.47 8.40 -10.97
C ALA A 114 2.01 9.47 -11.96
N LYS A 115 1.33 9.06 -13.02
CA LYS A 115 0.81 10.00 -14.02
C LYS A 115 -0.24 10.93 -13.42
N HIS A 116 -1.12 10.41 -12.60
CA HIS A 116 -2.12 11.20 -11.91
C HIS A 116 -1.49 12.24 -10.99
N TRP A 117 -0.47 11.83 -10.24
CA TRP A 117 0.22 12.71 -9.30
C TRP A 117 0.97 13.83 -10.01
N ILE A 118 1.67 13.50 -11.10
CA ILE A 118 2.36 14.50 -11.93
C ILE A 118 1.38 15.53 -12.46
N LYS A 119 0.22 15.10 -12.91
CA LYS A 119 -0.80 16.00 -13.48
C LYS A 119 -1.38 16.95 -12.44
N ASN A 120 -1.59 16.49 -11.20
CA ASN A 120 -2.36 17.21 -10.21
C ASN A 120 -1.54 17.84 -9.09
N TYR A 121 -0.32 17.38 -8.86
CA TYR A 121 0.50 17.78 -7.70
C TYR A 121 1.95 18.09 -8.06
N SER A 122 2.24 18.45 -9.29
CA SER A 122 3.62 18.75 -9.70
C SER A 122 4.12 20.13 -9.23
#